data_97de6a34de03e6bc12035f9544b59022
#
_entry.id   97de6a34de03e6bc12035f9544b59022
#
_cell.length_a   1.000
_cell.length_b   1.000
_cell.length_c   1.000
_cell.angle_alpha   90.00
_cell.angle_beta   90.00
_cell.angle_gamma   90.00
#
_symmetry.space_group_name_H-M   'P 1'
#
loop_
_entity.id
_entity.type
_entity.pdbx_description
1 polymer ?
#
loop_
_entity_poly.entity_id
_entity_poly.type
_entity_poly.pdbx_seq_one_letter_code
_entity_poly.pdbx_strand_id
1 'polypeptide(L)'
;DIMGREPNITELGIFSVMWSEHCSYKSSKTWLKTLPTKGPQVICGPGENAGIIDIGDGQAAVFKMESHNHPSYIEPYQGAATGVGGILRDIFTMGARPIANMNALRFGSSDHPKTKHLVSGVVAGIGGYGNCVGVPTIGGECEFDPAYDGNILVNAMTVGLADQDKIFYSAATGVGNPIVYV
;
A
#
# COMPACT_ATOMS: atom_id res chain seq x y z
N ASP A 1 1.72 19.96 -26.15
CA ASP A 1 0.64 20.87 -26.63
C ASP A 1 0.00 21.66 -25.47
N ILE A 2 -0.29 21.05 -24.31
CA ILE A 2 -0.97 21.74 -23.19
C ILE A 2 -0.12 22.88 -22.62
N MET A 3 1.19 22.74 -22.56
CA MET A 3 2.09 23.78 -22.05
C MET A 3 2.38 24.90 -23.06
N GLY A 4 2.10 24.70 -24.34
CA GLY A 4 2.45 25.65 -25.40
C GLY A 4 3.95 25.87 -25.63
N ARG A 5 4.80 25.10 -24.98
CA ARG A 5 6.26 25.09 -25.10
C ARG A 5 6.83 23.70 -24.77
N GLU A 6 8.10 23.49 -25.07
CA GLU A 6 8.81 22.28 -24.63
C GLU A 6 9.02 22.29 -23.10
N PRO A 7 8.84 21.14 -22.42
CA PRO A 7 9.15 20.99 -21.00
C PRO A 7 10.67 21.05 -20.76
N ASN A 8 11.08 21.64 -19.66
CA ASN A 8 12.44 21.47 -19.19
C ASN A 8 12.66 20.07 -18.57
N ILE A 9 13.90 19.72 -18.21
CA ILE A 9 14.23 18.37 -17.71
C ILE A 9 13.47 18.01 -16.41
N THR A 10 13.24 18.96 -15.54
CA THR A 10 12.50 18.76 -14.29
C THR A 10 11.02 18.49 -14.57
N GLU A 11 10.42 19.29 -15.44
CA GLU A 11 9.03 19.11 -15.86
C GLU A 11 8.84 17.77 -16.59
N LEU A 12 9.80 17.38 -17.43
CA LEU A 12 9.78 16.08 -18.10
C LEU A 12 9.84 14.93 -17.09
N GLY A 13 10.66 15.05 -16.05
CA GLY A 13 10.72 14.09 -14.94
C GLY A 13 9.37 13.99 -14.21
N ILE A 14 8.74 15.11 -13.90
CA ILE A 14 7.42 15.15 -13.26
C ILE A 14 6.36 14.48 -14.15
N PHE A 15 6.31 14.82 -15.43
CA PHE A 15 5.36 14.20 -16.36
C PHE A 15 5.58 12.69 -16.51
N SER A 16 6.83 12.23 -16.52
CA SER A 16 7.17 10.82 -16.57
C SER A 16 6.59 10.05 -15.37
N VAL A 17 6.75 10.57 -14.17
CA VAL A 17 6.20 9.97 -12.95
C VAL A 17 4.67 9.99 -12.97
N MET A 18 4.07 11.13 -13.31
CA MET A 18 2.60 11.25 -13.40
C MET A 18 1.98 10.34 -14.46
N TRP A 19 2.73 10.03 -15.52
CA TRP A 19 2.27 9.14 -16.59
C TRP A 19 2.42 7.66 -16.27
N SER A 20 3.19 7.31 -15.24
CA SER A 20 3.36 5.92 -14.82
C SER A 20 2.02 5.33 -14.34
N GLU A 21 1.85 4.01 -14.47
CA GLU A 21 0.65 3.31 -14.01
C GLU A 21 0.41 3.51 -12.50
N HIS A 22 1.48 3.64 -11.73
CA HIS A 22 1.43 3.87 -10.28
C HIS A 22 0.65 5.14 -9.90
N CYS A 23 0.76 6.20 -10.71
CA CYS A 23 0.06 7.48 -10.46
C CYS A 23 -1.20 7.65 -11.32
N SER A 24 -1.12 7.27 -12.59
CA SER A 24 -2.17 7.56 -13.58
C SER A 24 -3.31 6.56 -13.61
N TYR A 25 -3.04 5.30 -13.21
CA TYR A 25 -3.96 4.17 -13.36
C TYR A 25 -4.52 4.03 -14.79
N LYS A 26 -3.76 4.48 -15.79
CA LYS A 26 -4.23 4.58 -17.19
C LYS A 26 -4.67 3.25 -17.79
N SER A 27 -4.01 2.15 -17.39
CA SER A 27 -4.33 0.81 -17.85
C SER A 27 -5.36 0.11 -16.97
N SER A 28 -5.27 0.25 -15.65
CA SER A 28 -6.13 -0.44 -14.69
C SER A 28 -7.45 0.27 -14.38
N LYS A 29 -7.53 1.59 -14.62
CA LYS A 29 -8.69 2.42 -14.26
C LYS A 29 -10.02 1.91 -14.82
N THR A 30 -10.01 1.35 -16.03
CA THR A 30 -11.21 0.79 -16.66
C THR A 30 -11.77 -0.37 -15.85
N TRP A 31 -10.90 -1.24 -15.34
CA TRP A 31 -11.27 -2.40 -14.54
C TRP A 31 -11.61 -2.01 -13.10
N LEU A 32 -10.82 -1.11 -12.50
CA LEU A 32 -11.09 -0.61 -11.14
C LEU A 32 -12.48 0.01 -11.00
N LYS A 33 -12.98 0.68 -12.05
CA LYS A 33 -14.33 1.27 -12.06
C LYS A 33 -15.46 0.23 -12.02
N THR A 34 -15.19 -1.04 -12.30
CA THR A 34 -16.19 -2.11 -12.23
C THR A 34 -16.38 -2.66 -10.82
N LEU A 35 -15.45 -2.35 -9.91
CA LEU A 35 -15.53 -2.81 -8.54
C LEU A 35 -16.59 -2.00 -7.76
N PRO A 36 -17.40 -2.66 -6.91
CA PRO A 36 -18.32 -1.96 -6.05
C PRO A 36 -17.55 -1.19 -4.95
N THR A 37 -17.70 0.13 -4.93
CA THR A 37 -17.00 1.01 -3.98
C THR A 37 -17.94 1.73 -3.02
N LYS A 38 -19.24 1.43 -3.09
CA LYS A 38 -20.27 2.07 -2.27
C LYS A 38 -21.11 1.03 -1.54
N GLY A 39 -21.49 1.34 -0.33
CA GLY A 39 -22.36 0.52 0.49
C GLY A 39 -22.74 1.28 1.77
N PRO A 40 -23.75 0.83 2.52
CA PRO A 40 -24.20 1.52 3.73
C PRO A 40 -23.13 1.60 4.81
N GLN A 41 -22.19 0.67 4.84
CA GLN A 41 -21.10 0.64 5.80
C GLN A 41 -19.85 1.45 5.35
N VAL A 42 -19.79 1.90 4.09
CA VAL A 42 -18.61 2.60 3.56
C VAL A 42 -18.60 4.04 4.04
N ILE A 43 -17.65 4.36 4.92
CA ILE A 43 -17.38 5.72 5.37
C ILE A 43 -16.49 6.43 4.36
N CYS A 44 -15.42 5.76 3.92
CA CYS A 44 -14.48 6.30 2.95
C CYS A 44 -14.13 5.22 1.90
N GLY A 45 -14.42 5.53 0.64
CA GLY A 45 -14.03 4.73 -0.52
C GLY A 45 -12.71 5.20 -1.14
N PRO A 46 -12.43 4.80 -2.40
CA PRO A 46 -11.21 5.21 -3.09
C PRO A 46 -11.07 6.73 -3.21
N GLY A 47 -9.85 7.23 -2.99
CA GLY A 47 -9.50 8.64 -3.06
C GLY A 47 -8.69 9.15 -1.86
N GLU A 48 -8.70 8.40 -0.77
CA GLU A 48 -7.89 8.64 0.42
C GLU A 48 -6.80 7.56 0.57
N ASN A 49 -5.97 7.69 1.60
CA ASN A 49 -4.85 6.77 1.84
C ASN A 49 -5.30 5.34 2.17
N ALA A 50 -6.47 5.19 2.78
CA ALA A 50 -7.03 3.90 3.16
C ALA A 50 -8.55 3.86 2.99
N GLY A 51 -9.11 2.67 2.87
CA GLY A 51 -10.55 2.43 2.93
C GLY A 51 -11.04 2.39 4.38
N ILE A 52 -12.27 2.87 4.61
CA ILE A 52 -12.86 2.93 5.95
C ILE A 52 -14.29 2.42 5.90
N ILE A 53 -14.60 1.49 6.79
CA ILE A 53 -15.95 0.96 6.96
C ILE A 53 -16.42 1.10 8.41
N ASP A 54 -17.70 1.38 8.56
CA ASP A 54 -18.40 1.33 9.83
C ASP A 54 -18.51 -0.13 10.32
N ILE A 55 -18.11 -0.37 11.56
CA ILE A 55 -18.22 -1.68 12.23
C ILE A 55 -19.18 -1.66 13.42
N GLY A 56 -19.92 -0.57 13.61
CA GLY A 56 -20.87 -0.38 14.72
C GLY A 56 -20.23 0.31 15.94
N ASP A 57 -21.04 0.66 16.89
CA ASP A 57 -20.67 1.24 18.18
C ASP A 57 -19.79 2.52 18.07
N GLY A 58 -19.93 3.28 16.97
CA GLY A 58 -19.12 4.48 16.72
C GLY A 58 -17.69 4.18 16.31
N GLN A 59 -17.36 2.93 16.00
CA GLN A 59 -16.04 2.48 15.56
C GLN A 59 -15.98 2.25 14.07
N ALA A 60 -14.78 2.35 13.52
CA ALA A 60 -14.49 2.10 12.13
C ALA A 60 -13.26 1.20 11.96
N ALA A 61 -13.33 0.29 10.99
CA ALA A 61 -12.16 -0.43 10.51
C ALA A 61 -11.55 0.35 9.35
N VAL A 62 -10.25 0.61 9.45
CA VAL A 62 -9.42 1.30 8.46
C VAL A 62 -8.44 0.31 7.90
N PHE A 63 -8.38 0.14 6.57
CA PHE A 63 -7.51 -0.87 5.97
C PHE A 63 -6.94 -0.42 4.63
N LYS A 64 -5.74 -0.89 4.37
CA LYS A 64 -5.00 -0.68 3.12
C LYS A 64 -4.31 -1.97 2.70
N MET A 65 -4.31 -2.23 1.41
CA MET A 65 -3.51 -3.27 0.78
C MET A 65 -2.71 -2.67 -0.36
N GLU A 66 -1.45 -3.06 -0.45
CA GLU A 66 -0.54 -2.59 -1.49
C GLU A 66 0.46 -3.68 -1.87
N SER A 67 0.91 -3.66 -3.13
CA SER A 67 1.93 -4.59 -3.62
C SER A 67 3.30 -3.92 -3.72
N HIS A 68 4.34 -4.63 -3.25
CA HIS A 68 5.74 -4.24 -3.32
C HIS A 68 6.58 -5.31 -4.00
N ASN A 69 6.25 -5.63 -5.25
CA ASN A 69 6.78 -6.78 -5.97
C ASN A 69 8.23 -6.56 -6.43
N HIS A 70 8.48 -5.60 -7.31
CA HIS A 70 9.80 -5.31 -7.86
C HIS A 70 10.86 -4.96 -6.81
N PRO A 71 10.58 -4.07 -5.84
CA PRO A 71 11.53 -3.78 -4.77
C PRO A 71 11.92 -5.04 -3.99
N SER A 72 10.96 -5.92 -3.70
CA SER A 72 11.20 -7.16 -2.97
C SER A 72 11.93 -8.22 -3.80
N TYR A 73 11.83 -8.20 -5.13
CA TYR A 73 12.59 -9.08 -5.99
C TYR A 73 14.08 -8.70 -6.06
N ILE A 74 14.37 -7.41 -5.97
CA ILE A 74 15.73 -6.85 -6.03
C ILE A 74 16.41 -6.89 -4.65
N GLU A 75 15.71 -6.34 -3.64
CA GLU A 75 16.17 -6.27 -2.24
C GLU A 75 15.06 -6.82 -1.33
N PRO A 76 14.97 -8.14 -1.15
CA PRO A 76 13.80 -8.77 -0.57
C PRO A 76 13.48 -8.32 0.86
N TYR A 77 14.49 -8.10 1.69
CA TYR A 77 14.29 -7.57 3.04
C TYR A 77 13.76 -6.14 3.02
N GLN A 78 14.46 -5.24 2.32
CA GLN A 78 14.13 -3.81 2.30
C GLN A 78 12.83 -3.53 1.55
N GLY A 79 12.60 -4.23 0.43
CA GLY A 79 11.38 -4.09 -0.35
C GLY A 79 10.14 -4.52 0.42
N ALA A 80 10.19 -5.67 1.09
CA ALA A 80 9.09 -6.16 1.90
C ALA A 80 8.87 -5.34 3.18
N ALA A 81 9.94 -4.90 3.84
CA ALA A 81 9.87 -4.00 4.99
C ALA A 81 9.20 -2.66 4.61
N THR A 82 9.58 -2.09 3.45
CA THR A 82 8.95 -0.87 2.92
C THR A 82 7.48 -1.09 2.61
N GLY A 83 7.11 -2.26 2.08
CA GLY A 83 5.72 -2.64 1.84
C GLY A 83 4.86 -2.58 3.10
N VAL A 84 5.31 -3.22 4.15
CA VAL A 84 4.62 -3.19 5.46
C VAL A 84 4.62 -1.78 6.04
N GLY A 85 5.76 -1.08 6.01
CA GLY A 85 5.90 0.26 6.54
C GLY A 85 4.98 1.27 5.85
N GLY A 86 4.88 1.20 4.53
CA GLY A 86 4.02 2.09 3.74
C GLY A 86 2.56 1.99 4.13
N ILE A 87 2.01 0.78 4.20
CA ILE A 87 0.59 0.57 4.56
C ILE A 87 0.29 0.85 6.04
N LEU A 88 1.24 0.61 6.95
CA LEU A 88 1.11 1.03 8.35
C LEU A 88 0.96 2.56 8.45
N ARG A 89 1.77 3.30 7.69
CA ARG A 89 1.71 4.76 7.65
C ARG A 89 0.37 5.25 7.09
N ASP A 90 -0.16 4.62 6.04
CA ASP A 90 -1.46 4.97 5.48
C ASP A 90 -2.59 4.83 6.51
N ILE A 91 -2.54 3.80 7.35
CA ILE A 91 -3.50 3.62 8.43
C ILE A 91 -3.36 4.73 9.49
N PHE A 92 -2.13 5.05 9.91
CA PHE A 92 -1.87 6.13 10.87
C PHE A 92 -2.34 7.49 10.35
N THR A 93 -2.14 7.78 9.06
CA THR A 93 -2.54 9.07 8.46
C THR A 93 -4.05 9.28 8.43
N MET A 94 -4.83 8.19 8.51
CA MET A 94 -6.29 8.25 8.63
C MET A 94 -6.79 8.36 10.08
N GLY A 95 -5.89 8.52 11.06
CA GLY A 95 -6.24 8.62 12.48
C GLY A 95 -6.48 7.27 13.17
N ALA A 96 -6.18 6.16 12.49
CA ALA A 96 -6.39 4.82 13.04
C ALA A 96 -5.14 4.23 13.68
N ARG A 97 -5.32 3.39 14.69
CA ARG A 97 -4.26 2.57 15.26
C ARG A 97 -4.19 1.23 14.52
N PRO A 98 -3.09 0.91 13.84
CA PRO A 98 -2.87 -0.42 13.28
C PRO A 98 -2.89 -1.51 14.36
N ILE A 99 -3.60 -2.61 14.09
CA ILE A 99 -3.75 -3.73 15.03
C ILE A 99 -3.31 -5.06 14.44
N ALA A 100 -3.31 -5.19 13.12
CA ALA A 100 -3.01 -6.47 12.44
C ALA A 100 -2.45 -6.24 11.04
N ASN A 101 -1.46 -7.06 10.70
CA ASN A 101 -0.94 -7.21 9.34
C ASN A 101 -1.34 -8.55 8.76
N MET A 102 -1.50 -8.59 7.44
CA MET A 102 -1.69 -9.80 6.64
C MET A 102 -0.89 -9.68 5.35
N ASN A 103 -0.55 -10.81 4.74
CA ASN A 103 0.20 -10.80 3.49
C ASN A 103 -0.35 -11.84 2.51
N ALA A 104 -0.28 -11.53 1.21
CA ALA A 104 -0.46 -12.50 0.15
C ALA A 104 0.83 -12.56 -0.67
N LEU A 105 1.53 -13.68 -0.57
CA LEU A 105 2.86 -13.87 -1.13
C LEU A 105 2.83 -14.89 -2.25
N ARG A 106 3.53 -14.59 -3.36
CA ARG A 106 3.73 -15.52 -4.47
C ARG A 106 5.21 -15.56 -4.82
N PHE A 107 5.76 -16.77 -4.82
CA PHE A 107 7.15 -17.01 -5.15
C PHE A 107 7.26 -17.99 -6.33
N GLY A 108 8.41 -18.01 -6.99
CA GLY A 108 8.73 -18.97 -8.03
C GLY A 108 8.79 -20.40 -7.53
N SER A 109 9.12 -21.33 -8.42
CA SER A 109 9.30 -22.75 -8.08
C SER A 109 10.19 -22.93 -6.86
N SER A 110 9.89 -23.89 -6.02
CA SER A 110 10.64 -24.16 -4.80
C SER A 110 12.11 -24.56 -5.07
N ASP A 111 12.39 -25.11 -6.24
CA ASP A 111 13.72 -25.51 -6.74
C ASP A 111 14.43 -24.41 -7.53
N HIS A 112 13.77 -23.29 -7.82
CA HIS A 112 14.40 -22.16 -8.51
C HIS A 112 15.49 -21.54 -7.62
N PRO A 113 16.69 -21.24 -8.17
CA PRO A 113 17.86 -20.84 -7.38
C PRO A 113 17.67 -19.63 -6.47
N LYS A 114 16.81 -18.71 -6.84
CA LYS A 114 16.55 -17.48 -6.08
C LYS A 114 15.46 -17.64 -5.02
N THR A 115 14.58 -18.62 -5.11
CA THR A 115 13.37 -18.71 -4.28
C THR A 115 13.69 -18.72 -2.79
N LYS A 116 14.67 -19.52 -2.36
CA LYS A 116 15.06 -19.57 -0.95
C LYS A 116 15.53 -18.20 -0.41
N HIS A 117 16.33 -17.47 -1.20
CA HIS A 117 16.82 -16.14 -0.83
C HIS A 117 15.65 -15.14 -0.74
N LEU A 118 14.77 -15.15 -1.73
CA LEU A 118 13.62 -14.26 -1.80
C LEU A 118 12.65 -14.49 -0.63
N VAL A 119 12.27 -15.74 -0.38
CA VAL A 119 11.39 -16.09 0.75
C VAL A 119 12.01 -15.64 2.08
N SER A 120 13.27 -15.98 2.32
CA SER A 120 13.96 -15.64 3.57
C SER A 120 14.00 -14.13 3.79
N GLY A 121 14.38 -13.37 2.77
CA GLY A 121 14.46 -11.90 2.86
C GLY A 121 13.09 -11.23 3.02
N VAL A 122 12.11 -11.65 2.25
CA VAL A 122 10.74 -11.11 2.32
C VAL A 122 10.13 -11.35 3.71
N VAL A 123 10.19 -12.59 4.20
CA VAL A 123 9.63 -12.93 5.52
C VAL A 123 10.35 -12.16 6.63
N ALA A 124 11.69 -12.07 6.56
CA ALA A 124 12.45 -11.30 7.54
C ALA A 124 12.14 -9.80 7.48
N GLY A 125 11.94 -9.23 6.30
CA GLY A 125 11.56 -7.81 6.12
C GLY A 125 10.17 -7.51 6.69
N ILE A 126 9.17 -8.34 6.39
CA ILE A 126 7.81 -8.24 6.93
C ILE A 126 7.84 -8.30 8.46
N GLY A 127 8.49 -9.34 9.01
CA GLY A 127 8.57 -9.56 10.45
C GLY A 127 9.36 -8.45 11.14
N GLY A 128 10.47 -8.00 10.55
CA GLY A 128 11.32 -6.95 11.10
C GLY A 128 10.57 -5.63 11.29
N TYR A 129 9.86 -5.18 10.26
CA TYR A 129 9.10 -3.92 10.36
C TYR A 129 7.90 -4.04 11.30
N GLY A 130 7.12 -5.12 11.18
CA GLY A 130 5.98 -5.36 12.06
C GLY A 130 6.39 -5.42 13.55
N ASN A 131 7.53 -6.07 13.83
CA ASN A 131 8.09 -6.14 15.18
C ASN A 131 8.50 -4.78 15.74
N CYS A 132 9.14 -3.91 14.92
CA CYS A 132 9.53 -2.57 15.35
C CYS A 132 8.33 -1.69 15.74
N VAL A 133 7.21 -1.84 15.06
CA VAL A 133 5.96 -1.09 15.33
C VAL A 133 5.10 -1.78 16.38
N GLY A 134 5.32 -3.07 16.62
CA GLY A 134 4.53 -3.88 17.55
C GLY A 134 3.18 -4.31 16.99
N VAL A 135 3.08 -4.47 15.66
CA VAL A 135 1.87 -4.93 14.96
C VAL A 135 2.09 -6.35 14.44
N PRO A 136 1.34 -7.34 14.92
CA PRO A 136 1.53 -8.73 14.51
C PRO A 136 1.03 -9.00 13.09
N THR A 137 1.68 -9.91 12.39
CA THR A 137 1.13 -10.57 11.21
C THR A 137 0.27 -11.74 11.68
N ILE A 138 -1.05 -11.66 11.45
CA ILE A 138 -2.02 -12.61 11.99
C ILE A 138 -2.55 -13.60 10.96
N GLY A 139 -2.23 -13.41 9.68
CA GLY A 139 -2.73 -14.28 8.62
C GLY A 139 -2.17 -13.92 7.27
N GLY A 140 -2.69 -14.59 6.27
CA GLY A 140 -2.30 -14.42 4.87
C GLY A 140 -2.17 -15.75 4.16
N GLU A 141 -1.51 -15.71 3.00
CA GLU A 141 -1.27 -16.88 2.18
C GLU A 141 0.11 -16.80 1.52
N CYS A 142 0.67 -17.97 1.21
CA CYS A 142 1.93 -18.09 0.50
C CYS A 142 1.84 -19.24 -0.50
N GLU A 143 2.09 -18.96 -1.76
CA GLU A 143 2.04 -19.94 -2.85
C GLU A 143 3.31 -19.90 -3.70
N PHE A 144 3.60 -21.04 -4.33
CA PHE A 144 4.74 -21.23 -5.20
C PHE A 144 4.28 -21.70 -6.58
N ASP A 145 4.70 -20.96 -7.61
CA ASP A 145 4.37 -21.30 -9.00
C ASP A 145 5.47 -20.81 -9.94
N PRO A 146 5.87 -21.62 -10.95
CA PRO A 146 6.90 -21.23 -11.92
C PRO A 146 6.65 -19.89 -12.64
N ALA A 147 5.40 -19.45 -12.74
CA ALA A 147 5.05 -18.16 -13.32
C ALA A 147 5.70 -16.97 -12.57
N TYR A 148 6.10 -17.17 -11.32
CA TYR A 148 6.73 -16.15 -10.50
C TYR A 148 8.26 -16.25 -10.39
N ASP A 149 8.90 -17.12 -11.18
CA ASP A 149 10.37 -17.26 -11.19
C ASP A 149 11.09 -15.97 -11.58
N GLY A 150 10.51 -15.20 -12.49
CA GLY A 150 11.07 -13.93 -12.98
C GLY A 150 10.70 -12.71 -12.14
N ASN A 151 9.66 -12.77 -11.32
CA ASN A 151 9.22 -11.73 -10.41
C ASN A 151 8.22 -12.28 -9.40
N ILE A 152 8.37 -11.91 -8.14
CA ILE A 152 7.51 -12.34 -7.04
C ILE A 152 6.36 -11.37 -6.81
N LEU A 153 5.31 -11.80 -6.12
CA LEU A 153 4.28 -10.92 -5.58
C LEU A 153 4.40 -10.82 -4.08
N VAL A 154 4.52 -9.60 -3.59
CA VAL A 154 4.52 -9.27 -2.17
C VAL A 154 3.41 -8.27 -1.94
N ASN A 155 2.26 -8.77 -1.49
CA ASN A 155 1.14 -7.92 -1.14
C ASN A 155 1.06 -7.84 0.38
N ALA A 156 1.06 -6.63 0.91
CA ALA A 156 0.92 -6.37 2.33
C ALA A 156 -0.41 -5.67 2.60
N MET A 157 -1.09 -6.08 3.67
CA MET A 157 -2.33 -5.49 4.13
C MET A 157 -2.22 -5.16 5.61
N THR A 158 -2.71 -3.99 6.00
CA THR A 158 -2.86 -3.60 7.40
C THR A 158 -4.29 -3.23 7.69
N VAL A 159 -4.75 -3.62 8.87
CA VAL A 159 -6.04 -3.20 9.44
C VAL A 159 -5.78 -2.43 10.71
N GLY A 160 -6.49 -1.31 10.87
CA GLY A 160 -6.51 -0.51 12.09
C GLY A 160 -7.91 -0.21 12.56
N LEU A 161 -8.02 0.30 13.76
CA LEU A 161 -9.27 0.77 14.36
C LEU A 161 -9.20 2.27 14.64
N ALA A 162 -10.31 2.95 14.42
CA ALA A 162 -10.51 4.35 14.77
C ALA A 162 -11.91 4.57 15.34
N ASP A 163 -12.07 5.61 16.15
CA ASP A 163 -13.38 6.18 16.45
C ASP A 163 -13.84 6.98 15.22
N GLN A 164 -15.11 6.88 14.85
CA GLN A 164 -15.62 7.52 13.63
C GLN A 164 -15.46 9.05 13.63
N ASP A 165 -15.50 9.66 14.80
CA ASP A 165 -15.33 11.11 14.99
C ASP A 165 -13.87 11.57 15.01
N LYS A 166 -12.91 10.63 14.91
CA LYS A 166 -11.45 10.88 14.93
C LYS A 166 -10.74 10.52 13.62
N ILE A 167 -11.49 10.34 12.54
CA ILE A 167 -10.93 10.05 11.23
C ILE A 167 -10.32 11.33 10.64
N PHE A 168 -9.09 11.22 10.14
CA PHE A 168 -8.42 12.29 9.39
C PHE A 168 -8.54 12.07 7.89
N TYR A 169 -8.71 13.15 7.15
CA TYR A 169 -8.74 13.18 5.70
C TYR A 169 -7.60 14.04 5.16
N SER A 170 -7.08 13.69 4.00
CA SER A 170 -6.03 14.42 3.32
C SER A 170 -6.59 15.72 2.73
N ALA A 171 -6.60 16.77 3.52
CA ALA A 171 -7.11 18.08 3.10
C ALA A 171 -6.19 19.22 3.55
N ALA A 172 -5.75 20.04 2.60
CA ALA A 172 -5.07 21.31 2.89
C ALA A 172 -6.12 22.38 3.24
N THR A 173 -6.49 22.47 4.52
CA THR A 173 -7.49 23.40 5.02
C THR A 173 -6.86 24.54 5.82
N GLY A 174 -7.50 25.70 5.85
CA GLY A 174 -7.05 26.88 6.61
C GLY A 174 -6.05 27.72 5.83
N VAL A 175 -6.56 28.75 5.16
CA VAL A 175 -5.73 29.74 4.47
C VAL A 175 -4.74 30.38 5.46
N GLY A 176 -3.44 30.32 5.14
CA GLY A 176 -2.37 30.85 5.99
C GLY A 176 -1.81 29.85 7.01
N ASN A 177 -2.35 28.63 7.12
CA ASN A 177 -1.75 27.60 7.95
C ASN A 177 -0.41 27.15 7.36
N PRO A 178 0.61 26.93 8.21
CA PRO A 178 1.90 26.42 7.74
C PRO A 178 1.79 24.94 7.32
N ILE A 179 2.57 24.57 6.30
CA ILE A 179 2.82 23.17 5.96
C ILE A 179 4.09 22.75 6.70
N VAL A 180 4.00 21.70 7.50
CA VAL A 180 5.13 21.18 8.26
C VAL A 180 5.46 19.77 7.74
N TYR A 181 6.71 19.59 7.35
CA TYR A 181 7.29 18.29 7.03
C TYR A 181 8.07 17.76 8.22
N VAL A 182 7.76 16.54 8.70
CA VAL A 182 8.37 15.89 9.87
C VAL A 182 8.98 14.54 9.49
#